data_f6b99100a6ffd0d4386b0b83cee03f82
#
_entry.id   f6b99100a6ffd0d4386b0b83cee03f82
#
_cell.length_a   1.000
_cell.length_b   1.000
_cell.length_c   1.000
_cell.angle_alpha   90.00
_cell.angle_beta   90.00
_cell.angle_gamma   90.00
#
_symmetry.space_group_name_H-M   'P 1'
#
loop_
_entity.id
_entity.type
_entity.pdbx_description
1 polymer ?
#
loop_
_entity_poly.entity_id
_entity_poly.type
_entity_poly.pdbx_seq_one_letter_code
_entity_poly.pdbx_strand_id
1 'polypeptide(L)'
;MAEEPRQRKDPASNEKQQAQARRTAENLAPRFFALLFALLAIYILFSPPSSSLSPPVNLASASTSYSVPSSQVIPDKNIAKMSSSEQTFIAIKPDGVQRGLVGPIISRFENRGFKLAAIKLITPGKEHLEKHYADLAGKPFFAGLIEYMNSGPICAMVWEGRDAVKTGRSILGATNPLASSPGTIRGDFAIDVGRNVCHGSDSVENAQKEIALWFKEGEVVSWKSAQFNWVYEKA
;
A
#
# COMPACT_ATOMS: atom_id res chain seq x y z
N MET A 1 34.20 38.18 25.18
CA MET A 1 32.98 37.38 24.96
C MET A 1 31.86 38.12 25.65
N ALA A 2 30.99 38.76 24.88
CA ALA A 2 29.84 39.53 25.41
C ALA A 2 28.60 38.61 25.29
N GLU A 3 27.94 38.35 26.41
CA GLU A 3 26.66 37.62 26.45
C GLU A 3 25.55 38.56 25.94
N GLU A 4 24.78 38.03 24.96
CA GLU A 4 23.60 38.70 24.43
C GLU A 4 22.44 38.57 25.44
N PRO A 5 21.69 39.61 25.77
CA PRO A 5 20.62 39.57 26.75
C PRO A 5 19.39 38.83 26.19
N ARG A 6 18.97 37.75 26.82
CA ARG A 6 17.69 37.05 26.53
C ARG A 6 16.53 37.99 26.78
N GLN A 7 15.82 38.36 25.71
CA GLN A 7 14.54 39.10 25.79
C GLN A 7 13.50 38.21 26.50
N ARG A 8 13.07 38.62 27.68
CA ARG A 8 11.90 38.09 28.39
C ARG A 8 10.64 38.51 27.65
N LYS A 9 9.93 37.52 27.07
CA LYS A 9 8.59 37.80 26.48
C LYS A 9 7.63 38.17 27.60
N ASP A 10 6.91 39.31 27.43
CA ASP A 10 5.97 39.86 28.39
C ASP A 10 4.78 38.90 28.58
N PRO A 11 4.47 38.42 29.80
CA PRO A 11 3.39 37.46 30.06
C PRO A 11 2.00 38.03 29.68
N ALA A 12 1.80 39.33 29.71
CA ALA A 12 0.55 39.98 29.33
C ALA A 12 0.23 39.89 27.83
N SER A 13 1.26 39.75 26.97
CA SER A 13 1.07 39.53 25.53
C SER A 13 0.57 38.14 25.19
N ASN A 14 0.97 37.15 25.97
CA ASN A 14 0.58 35.75 25.76
C ASN A 14 -0.88 35.50 26.20
N GLU A 15 -1.33 36.11 27.30
CA GLU A 15 -2.72 36.00 27.75
C GLU A 15 -3.71 36.68 26.76
N LYS A 16 -3.35 37.80 26.17
CA LYS A 16 -4.19 38.47 25.13
C LYS A 16 -4.31 37.60 23.89
N GLN A 17 -3.23 36.95 23.42
CA GLN A 17 -3.26 36.04 22.27
C GLN A 17 -4.10 34.80 22.54
N GLN A 18 -4.01 34.19 23.73
CA GLN A 18 -4.82 33.04 24.11
C GLN A 18 -6.30 33.40 24.24
N ALA A 19 -6.65 34.55 24.82
CA ALA A 19 -8.02 35.01 24.90
C ALA A 19 -8.64 35.29 23.52
N GLN A 20 -7.86 35.84 22.59
CA GLN A 20 -8.29 36.06 21.21
C GLN A 20 -8.51 34.77 20.45
N ALA A 21 -7.63 33.78 20.61
CA ALA A 21 -7.77 32.43 20.03
C ALA A 21 -9.02 31.71 20.53
N ARG A 22 -9.33 31.80 21.84
CA ARG A 22 -10.56 31.21 22.42
C ARG A 22 -11.83 31.83 21.84
N ARG A 23 -11.90 33.14 21.75
CA ARG A 23 -13.05 33.86 21.13
C ARG A 23 -13.26 33.50 19.66
N THR A 24 -12.17 33.27 18.92
CA THR A 24 -12.24 32.85 17.52
C THR A 24 -12.77 31.46 17.39
N ALA A 25 -12.32 30.51 18.26
CA ALA A 25 -12.79 29.14 18.29
C ALA A 25 -14.29 29.04 18.67
N GLU A 26 -14.75 29.81 19.68
CA GLU A 26 -16.15 29.80 20.09
C GLU A 26 -17.11 30.36 18.99
N ASN A 27 -16.65 31.26 18.16
CA ASN A 27 -17.44 31.81 17.05
C ASN A 27 -17.40 30.89 15.78
N LEU A 28 -16.42 30.04 15.62
CA LEU A 28 -16.33 29.10 14.48
C LEU A 28 -17.16 27.83 14.67
N ALA A 29 -17.26 27.33 15.89
CA ALA A 29 -17.93 26.06 16.19
C ALA A 29 -19.39 25.99 15.69
N PRO A 30 -20.27 26.98 15.95
CA PRO A 30 -21.67 26.91 15.50
C PRO A 30 -21.82 26.99 13.97
N ARG A 31 -20.89 27.67 13.29
CA ARG A 31 -20.91 27.76 11.81
C ARG A 31 -20.48 26.44 11.14
N PHE A 32 -19.54 25.72 11.71
CA PHE A 32 -19.16 24.40 11.22
C PHE A 32 -20.28 23.37 11.38
N PHE A 33 -20.97 23.36 12.52
CA PHE A 33 -22.11 22.48 12.74
C PHE A 33 -23.28 22.79 11.78
N ALA A 34 -23.58 24.06 11.55
CA ALA A 34 -24.63 24.47 10.61
C ALA A 34 -24.32 24.01 9.17
N LEU A 35 -23.05 24.09 8.74
CA LEU A 35 -22.62 23.65 7.41
C LEU A 35 -22.69 22.12 7.27
N LEU A 36 -22.32 21.39 8.32
CA LEU A 36 -22.40 19.93 8.34
C LEU A 36 -23.84 19.42 8.26
N PHE A 37 -24.76 20.06 8.99
CA PHE A 37 -26.20 19.75 8.92
C PHE A 37 -26.81 20.10 7.56
N ALA A 38 -26.41 21.20 6.93
CA ALA A 38 -26.85 21.56 5.59
C ALA A 38 -26.39 20.52 4.54
N LEU A 39 -25.14 20.08 4.60
CA LEU A 39 -24.61 19.04 3.72
C LEU A 39 -25.28 17.68 3.93
N LEU A 40 -25.58 17.31 5.18
CA LEU A 40 -26.31 16.09 5.49
C LEU A 40 -27.75 16.12 4.97
N ALA A 41 -28.42 17.27 5.08
CA ALA A 41 -29.78 17.45 4.54
C ALA A 41 -29.79 17.37 3.01
N ILE A 42 -28.81 17.92 2.33
CA ILE A 42 -28.64 17.80 0.87
C ILE A 42 -28.40 16.35 0.48
N TYR A 43 -27.54 15.63 1.23
CA TYR A 43 -27.28 14.20 0.97
C TYR A 43 -28.55 13.34 1.09
N ILE A 44 -29.40 13.59 2.11
CA ILE A 44 -30.66 12.86 2.30
C ILE A 44 -31.67 13.16 1.19
N LEU A 45 -31.74 14.41 0.72
CA LEU A 45 -32.65 14.85 -0.35
C LEU A 45 -32.27 14.31 -1.74
N PHE A 46 -30.99 14.04 -1.99
CA PHE A 46 -30.48 13.54 -3.27
C PHE A 46 -30.12 12.05 -3.27
N SER A 47 -30.32 11.34 -2.15
CA SER A 47 -30.12 9.88 -2.13
C SER A 47 -31.26 9.19 -2.87
N PRO A 48 -30.99 8.35 -3.89
CA PRO A 48 -32.02 7.62 -4.58
C PRO A 48 -32.69 6.62 -3.61
N PRO A 49 -34.01 6.38 -3.73
CA PRO A 49 -34.72 5.44 -2.88
C PRO A 49 -34.15 4.02 -3.10
N SER A 50 -33.88 3.33 -2.01
CA SER A 50 -33.44 1.93 -2.00
C SER A 50 -34.47 1.08 -2.73
N SER A 51 -34.13 0.53 -3.89
CA SER A 51 -34.97 -0.36 -4.66
C SER A 51 -35.24 -1.64 -3.88
N SER A 52 -36.52 -1.91 -3.69
CA SER A 52 -37.15 -3.08 -3.07
C SER A 52 -36.63 -4.41 -3.66
N LEU A 53 -36.35 -5.35 -2.76
CA LEU A 53 -36.05 -6.75 -3.02
C LEU A 53 -37.09 -7.40 -3.95
N SER A 54 -36.63 -7.92 -5.08
CA SER A 54 -37.41 -8.82 -5.95
C SER A 54 -37.48 -10.22 -5.33
N PRO A 55 -38.62 -10.93 -5.44
CA PRO A 55 -38.79 -12.27 -4.90
C PRO A 55 -37.97 -13.31 -5.68
N PRO A 56 -37.66 -14.48 -5.09
CA PRO A 56 -36.79 -15.50 -5.69
C PRO A 56 -37.50 -16.17 -6.88
N VAL A 57 -36.80 -16.20 -8.02
CA VAL A 57 -37.22 -16.97 -9.19
C VAL A 57 -36.84 -18.44 -8.99
N ASN A 58 -37.87 -19.30 -8.99
CA ASN A 58 -37.73 -20.75 -8.94
C ASN A 58 -37.22 -21.26 -10.30
N LEU A 59 -35.98 -21.71 -10.41
CA LEU A 59 -35.46 -22.40 -11.59
C LEU A 59 -35.63 -23.91 -11.39
N ALA A 60 -36.63 -24.45 -12.04
CA ALA A 60 -36.76 -25.89 -12.26
C ALA A 60 -35.65 -26.38 -13.22
N SER A 61 -35.03 -27.46 -12.82
CA SER A 61 -33.98 -28.18 -13.51
C SER A 61 -34.33 -28.62 -14.93
N ALA A 62 -33.54 -28.25 -15.92
CA ALA A 62 -33.42 -28.97 -17.18
C ALA A 62 -31.95 -29.31 -17.43
N SER A 63 -31.61 -30.58 -17.16
CA SER A 63 -30.32 -31.17 -17.49
C SER A 63 -30.27 -31.55 -18.96
N THR A 64 -29.60 -30.78 -19.78
CA THR A 64 -29.24 -31.19 -21.14
C THR A 64 -27.74 -31.43 -21.19
N SER A 65 -27.38 -32.70 -21.32
CA SER A 65 -25.99 -33.16 -21.48
C SER A 65 -25.50 -32.88 -22.91
N TYR A 66 -24.59 -31.95 -23.08
CA TYR A 66 -23.81 -31.80 -24.31
C TYR A 66 -22.44 -32.47 -24.15
N SER A 67 -22.22 -33.54 -24.91
CA SER A 67 -20.90 -34.15 -25.08
C SER A 67 -20.09 -33.30 -26.06
N VAL A 68 -19.01 -32.69 -25.60
CA VAL A 68 -18.02 -31.98 -26.42
C VAL A 68 -17.02 -33.00 -26.96
N PRO A 69 -16.74 -33.07 -28.29
CA PRO A 69 -15.70 -33.95 -28.81
C PRO A 69 -14.32 -33.44 -28.39
N SER A 70 -13.50 -34.37 -27.93
CA SER A 70 -12.09 -34.19 -27.58
C SER A 70 -11.27 -33.77 -28.81
N SER A 71 -11.03 -32.46 -28.99
CA SER A 71 -10.00 -31.98 -29.90
C SER A 71 -8.66 -31.93 -29.17
N GLN A 72 -7.69 -32.63 -29.73
CA GLN A 72 -6.32 -32.66 -29.24
C GLN A 72 -5.73 -31.25 -29.22
N VAL A 73 -5.52 -30.71 -28.03
CA VAL A 73 -4.76 -29.49 -27.83
C VAL A 73 -3.29 -29.83 -27.93
N ILE A 74 -2.65 -29.43 -29.04
CA ILE A 74 -1.19 -29.44 -29.19
C ILE A 74 -0.66 -28.43 -28.16
N PRO A 75 0.21 -28.79 -27.22
CA PRO A 75 0.76 -27.83 -26.27
C PRO A 75 1.77 -26.95 -27.01
N ASP A 76 1.40 -25.69 -27.27
CA ASP A 76 2.31 -24.67 -27.76
C ASP A 76 3.27 -24.31 -26.61
N LYS A 77 4.52 -24.79 -26.72
CA LYS A 77 5.57 -24.67 -25.69
C LYS A 77 6.12 -23.25 -25.51
N ASN A 78 5.58 -22.24 -26.18
CA ASN A 78 6.13 -20.88 -26.22
C ASN A 78 5.23 -19.77 -25.66
N ILE A 79 4.06 -20.10 -25.14
CA ILE A 79 3.33 -19.17 -24.29
C ILE A 79 3.66 -19.57 -22.86
N ALA A 80 4.72 -19.00 -22.28
CA ALA A 80 4.85 -18.92 -20.85
C ALA A 80 3.54 -18.28 -20.38
N LYS A 81 2.63 -19.08 -19.82
CA LYS A 81 1.33 -18.68 -19.32
C LYS A 81 1.62 -17.57 -18.30
N MET A 82 1.47 -16.31 -18.72
CA MET A 82 1.66 -15.16 -17.84
C MET A 82 0.67 -15.33 -16.69
N SER A 83 1.17 -15.91 -15.61
CA SER A 83 0.36 -16.30 -14.46
C SER A 83 -0.17 -15.04 -13.81
N SER A 84 -1.51 -14.90 -13.78
CA SER A 84 -2.17 -13.86 -13.00
C SER A 84 -2.02 -14.09 -11.48
N SER A 85 -1.28 -15.12 -11.09
CA SER A 85 -0.98 -15.51 -9.71
C SER A 85 0.50 -15.34 -9.33
N GLU A 86 1.28 -14.59 -10.11
CA GLU A 86 2.64 -14.22 -9.71
C GLU A 86 2.60 -13.33 -8.48
N GLN A 87 3.45 -13.63 -7.49
CA GLN A 87 3.52 -12.88 -6.24
C GLN A 87 4.83 -12.11 -6.14
N THR A 88 4.78 -10.94 -5.49
CA THR A 88 5.93 -10.12 -5.15
C THR A 88 5.87 -9.70 -3.69
N PHE A 89 7.05 -9.60 -3.05
CA PHE A 89 7.18 -9.01 -1.72
C PHE A 89 7.43 -7.52 -1.84
N ILE A 90 6.65 -6.73 -1.09
CA ILE A 90 6.81 -5.27 -0.97
C ILE A 90 6.89 -4.94 0.51
N ALA A 91 7.91 -4.19 0.91
CA ALA A 91 8.01 -3.66 2.26
C ALA A 91 8.02 -2.13 2.25
N ILE A 92 7.19 -1.53 3.10
CA ILE A 92 7.28 -0.10 3.42
C ILE A 92 8.25 0.02 4.58
N LYS A 93 9.33 0.74 4.36
CA LYS A 93 10.43 0.92 5.29
C LYS A 93 10.05 1.81 6.47
N PRO A 94 10.87 1.88 7.54
CA PRO A 94 10.57 2.69 8.70
C PRO A 94 10.25 4.17 8.39
N ASP A 95 10.95 4.79 7.45
CA ASP A 95 10.68 6.17 7.01
C ASP A 95 9.28 6.32 6.37
N GLY A 96 8.86 5.36 5.54
CA GLY A 96 7.54 5.37 4.94
C GLY A 96 6.42 5.16 5.97
N VAL A 97 6.63 4.27 6.95
CA VAL A 97 5.67 4.04 8.05
C VAL A 97 5.55 5.28 8.93
N GLN A 98 6.69 5.85 9.38
CA GLN A 98 6.73 7.04 10.23
C GLN A 98 6.11 8.27 9.57
N ARG A 99 6.18 8.36 8.26
CA ARG A 99 5.57 9.45 7.46
C ARG A 99 4.10 9.21 7.10
N GLY A 100 3.48 8.13 7.58
CA GLY A 100 2.07 7.82 7.31
C GLY A 100 1.77 7.42 5.86
N LEU A 101 2.76 6.88 5.13
CA LEU A 101 2.65 6.54 3.71
C LEU A 101 2.09 5.13 3.43
N VAL A 102 1.69 4.37 4.47
CA VAL A 102 1.17 3.01 4.30
C VAL A 102 -0.06 3.00 3.40
N GLY A 103 -1.10 3.78 3.74
CA GLY A 103 -2.32 3.88 2.94
C GLY A 103 -2.09 4.34 1.50
N PRO A 104 -1.38 5.47 1.28
CA PRO A 104 -1.02 5.95 -0.06
C PRO A 104 -0.29 4.92 -0.91
N ILE A 105 0.62 4.11 -0.34
CA ILE A 105 1.37 3.08 -1.06
C ILE A 105 0.48 1.88 -1.39
N ILE A 106 -0.33 1.40 -0.46
CA ILE A 106 -1.32 0.34 -0.69
C ILE A 106 -2.22 0.72 -1.87
N SER A 107 -2.75 1.93 -1.85
CA SER A 107 -3.65 2.41 -2.91
C SER A 107 -3.00 2.39 -4.31
N ARG A 108 -1.66 2.56 -4.42
CA ARG A 108 -0.96 2.48 -5.72
C ARG A 108 -1.03 1.07 -6.32
N PHE A 109 -0.95 0.03 -5.49
CA PHE A 109 -1.03 -1.35 -5.94
C PHE A 109 -2.49 -1.77 -6.20
N GLU A 110 -3.43 -1.41 -5.31
CA GLU A 110 -4.85 -1.72 -5.47
C GLU A 110 -5.43 -1.03 -6.71
N ASN A 111 -5.15 0.26 -6.91
CA ASN A 111 -5.60 1.02 -8.09
C ASN A 111 -5.02 0.47 -9.40
N ARG A 112 -3.86 -0.20 -9.36
CA ARG A 112 -3.29 -0.89 -10.52
C ARG A 112 -3.98 -2.22 -10.81
N GLY A 113 -4.78 -2.74 -9.87
CA GLY A 113 -5.50 -4.02 -10.01
C GLY A 113 -4.77 -5.21 -9.39
N PHE A 114 -3.71 -4.99 -8.60
CA PHE A 114 -3.07 -6.06 -7.86
C PHE A 114 -3.91 -6.48 -6.64
N LYS A 115 -3.85 -7.76 -6.31
CA LYS A 115 -4.52 -8.35 -5.16
C LYS A 115 -3.57 -8.41 -3.97
N LEU A 116 -3.99 -7.87 -2.83
CA LEU A 116 -3.27 -8.00 -1.56
C LEU A 116 -3.48 -9.43 -1.03
N ALA A 117 -2.40 -10.18 -0.90
CA ALA A 117 -2.43 -11.57 -0.41
C ALA A 117 -1.97 -11.67 1.05
N ALA A 118 -1.13 -10.76 1.53
CA ALA A 118 -0.73 -10.68 2.93
C ALA A 118 -0.29 -9.25 3.29
N ILE A 119 -0.51 -8.89 4.56
CA ILE A 119 -0.04 -7.62 5.14
C ILE A 119 0.21 -7.78 6.62
N LYS A 120 1.32 -7.22 7.12
CA LYS A 120 1.57 -7.07 8.55
C LYS A 120 2.50 -5.92 8.86
N LEU A 121 2.30 -5.30 10.03
CA LEU A 121 3.21 -4.32 10.61
C LEU A 121 4.08 -5.04 11.65
N ILE A 122 5.41 -4.98 11.47
CA ILE A 122 6.34 -5.75 12.30
C ILE A 122 7.65 -4.99 12.51
N THR A 123 8.26 -5.19 13.69
CA THR A 123 9.67 -4.87 13.94
C THR A 123 10.46 -6.18 13.89
N PRO A 124 11.13 -6.50 12.76
CA PRO A 124 11.62 -7.86 12.49
C PRO A 124 12.84 -8.27 13.33
N GLY A 125 13.59 -7.30 13.84
CA GLY A 125 14.85 -7.53 14.53
C GLY A 125 16.05 -7.67 13.58
N LYS A 126 17.25 -7.52 14.16
CA LYS A 126 18.50 -7.45 13.41
C LYS A 126 18.79 -8.71 12.60
N GLU A 127 18.69 -9.89 13.23
CA GLU A 127 18.99 -11.18 12.59
C GLU A 127 18.11 -11.44 11.35
N HIS A 128 16.82 -11.11 11.45
CA HIS A 128 15.89 -11.24 10.33
C HIS A 128 16.28 -10.32 9.16
N LEU A 129 16.67 -9.08 9.46
CA LEU A 129 17.11 -8.11 8.46
C LEU A 129 18.44 -8.50 7.82
N GLU A 130 19.38 -9.07 8.58
CA GLU A 130 20.63 -9.59 8.06
C GLU A 130 20.38 -10.76 7.09
N LYS A 131 19.41 -11.62 7.36
CA LYS A 131 18.98 -12.67 6.42
C LYS A 131 18.34 -12.09 5.17
N HIS A 132 17.48 -11.07 5.31
CA HIS A 132 16.81 -10.43 4.18
C HIS A 132 17.78 -9.73 3.23
N TYR A 133 18.84 -9.11 3.76
CA TYR A 133 19.86 -8.41 2.99
C TYR A 133 21.17 -9.19 2.87
N ALA A 134 21.14 -10.52 2.97
CA ALA A 134 22.34 -11.36 2.96
C ALA A 134 23.24 -11.13 1.73
N ASP A 135 22.64 -10.88 0.55
CA ASP A 135 23.34 -10.60 -0.70
C ASP A 135 24.12 -9.27 -0.67
N LEU A 136 23.85 -8.40 0.31
CA LEU A 136 24.54 -7.14 0.53
C LEU A 136 25.60 -7.23 1.64
N ALA A 137 25.75 -8.40 2.27
CA ALA A 137 26.77 -8.63 3.30
C ALA A 137 28.16 -8.30 2.75
N GLY A 138 28.97 -7.60 3.54
CA GLY A 138 30.31 -7.14 3.12
C GLY A 138 30.33 -5.81 2.35
N LYS A 139 29.18 -5.22 1.99
CA LYS A 139 29.16 -3.87 1.43
C LYS A 139 29.36 -2.83 2.55
N PRO A 140 30.09 -1.72 2.29
CA PRO A 140 30.38 -0.71 3.33
C PRO A 140 29.16 -0.11 4.02
N PHE A 141 28.02 -0.06 3.32
CA PHE A 141 26.77 0.50 3.84
C PHE A 141 25.88 -0.53 4.57
N PHE A 142 26.26 -1.83 4.60
CA PHE A 142 25.40 -2.89 5.13
C PHE A 142 25.00 -2.66 6.59
N ALA A 143 25.97 -2.35 7.46
CA ALA A 143 25.70 -2.12 8.88
C ALA A 143 24.69 -0.96 9.10
N GLY A 144 24.89 0.16 8.39
CA GLY A 144 23.99 1.31 8.45
C GLY A 144 22.60 1.00 7.88
N LEU A 145 22.50 0.15 6.85
CA LEU A 145 21.23 -0.31 6.32
C LEU A 145 20.46 -1.14 7.35
N ILE A 146 21.12 -2.09 8.01
CA ILE A 146 20.49 -2.94 9.04
C ILE A 146 20.02 -2.08 10.24
N GLU A 147 20.86 -1.17 10.71
CA GLU A 147 20.51 -0.24 11.79
C GLU A 147 19.27 0.60 11.42
N TYR A 148 19.28 1.19 10.23
CA TYR A 148 18.15 1.97 9.73
C TYR A 148 16.87 1.12 9.61
N MET A 149 16.94 -0.06 9.01
CA MET A 149 15.77 -0.93 8.84
C MET A 149 15.25 -1.44 10.18
N ASN A 150 16.09 -1.53 11.22
CA ASN A 150 15.71 -1.93 12.59
C ASN A 150 15.27 -0.74 13.47
N SER A 151 15.30 0.48 12.96
CA SER A 151 14.98 1.69 13.73
C SER A 151 13.50 1.93 13.98
N GLY A 152 12.64 1.16 13.35
CA GLY A 152 11.20 1.30 13.48
C GLY A 152 10.41 0.18 12.81
N PRO A 153 9.07 0.24 12.87
CA PRO A 153 8.21 -0.76 12.25
C PRO A 153 8.29 -0.72 10.72
N ILE A 154 8.12 -1.88 10.11
CA ILE A 154 8.07 -2.12 8.67
C ILE A 154 6.69 -2.69 8.35
N CYS A 155 6.03 -2.18 7.30
CA CYS A 155 4.83 -2.79 6.77
C CYS A 155 5.22 -3.75 5.64
N ALA A 156 5.17 -5.05 5.92
CA ALA A 156 5.46 -6.12 4.99
C ALA A 156 4.19 -6.58 4.27
N MET A 157 4.25 -6.75 2.95
CA MET A 157 3.10 -7.08 2.10
C MET A 157 3.46 -8.11 1.04
N VAL A 158 2.46 -8.91 0.64
CA VAL A 158 2.52 -9.77 -0.55
C VAL A 158 1.43 -9.31 -1.51
N TRP A 159 1.84 -8.98 -2.73
CA TRP A 159 0.94 -8.59 -3.80
C TRP A 159 0.93 -9.64 -4.91
N GLU A 160 -0.25 -9.93 -5.45
CA GLU A 160 -0.43 -10.95 -6.48
C GLU A 160 -1.09 -10.36 -7.72
N GLY A 161 -0.58 -10.74 -8.90
CA GLY A 161 -1.10 -10.32 -10.19
C GLY A 161 -0.18 -10.70 -11.35
N ARG A 162 -0.55 -10.28 -12.56
CA ARG A 162 0.26 -10.53 -13.77
C ARG A 162 1.52 -9.68 -13.74
N ASP A 163 2.70 -10.30 -13.94
CA ASP A 163 4.01 -9.62 -13.90
C ASP A 163 4.20 -8.81 -12.60
N ALA A 164 3.78 -9.35 -11.46
CA ALA A 164 3.73 -8.61 -10.19
C ALA A 164 5.10 -8.06 -9.76
N VAL A 165 6.19 -8.82 -9.97
CA VAL A 165 7.55 -8.38 -9.65
C VAL A 165 7.96 -7.20 -10.52
N LYS A 166 7.89 -7.35 -11.83
CA LYS A 166 8.31 -6.32 -12.78
C LYS A 166 7.46 -5.05 -12.66
N THR A 167 6.14 -5.21 -12.61
CA THR A 167 5.21 -4.09 -12.49
C THR A 167 5.31 -3.43 -11.12
N GLY A 168 5.46 -4.22 -10.05
CA GLY A 168 5.69 -3.71 -8.70
C GLY A 168 6.92 -2.81 -8.65
N ARG A 169 8.05 -3.23 -9.22
CA ARG A 169 9.26 -2.40 -9.33
C ARG A 169 9.02 -1.11 -10.13
N SER A 170 8.23 -1.18 -11.20
CA SER A 170 7.86 0.01 -11.98
C SER A 170 7.02 1.00 -11.15
N ILE A 171 6.08 0.50 -10.32
CA ILE A 171 5.29 1.32 -9.40
C ILE A 171 6.19 1.96 -8.33
N LEU A 172 7.18 1.23 -7.82
CA LEU A 172 8.12 1.76 -6.82
C LEU A 172 9.02 2.86 -7.39
N GLY A 173 9.44 2.72 -8.63
CA GLY A 173 10.43 3.60 -9.27
C GLY A 173 11.88 3.17 -9.02
N ALA A 174 12.83 3.93 -9.57
CA ALA A 174 14.26 3.67 -9.43
C ALA A 174 14.71 3.70 -7.95
N THR A 175 15.79 2.95 -7.62
CA THR A 175 16.34 2.91 -6.26
C THR A 175 16.78 4.30 -5.78
N ASN A 176 17.35 5.11 -6.67
CA ASN A 176 17.61 6.52 -6.41
C ASN A 176 16.33 7.34 -6.68
N PRO A 177 15.74 7.99 -5.65
CA PRO A 177 14.53 8.78 -5.82
C PRO A 177 14.64 9.91 -6.84
N LEU A 178 15.78 10.58 -6.92
CA LEU A 178 16.01 11.67 -7.86
C LEU A 178 16.08 11.20 -9.33
N ALA A 179 16.31 9.90 -9.55
CA ALA A 179 16.25 9.26 -10.87
C ALA A 179 14.89 8.56 -11.12
N SER A 180 13.98 8.62 -10.16
CA SER A 180 12.63 8.05 -10.29
C SER A 180 11.71 9.01 -11.01
N SER A 181 10.93 8.50 -11.94
CA SER A 181 9.93 9.31 -12.65
C SER A 181 8.80 9.75 -11.68
N PRO A 182 8.28 10.98 -11.86
CA PRO A 182 7.02 11.39 -11.21
C PRO A 182 5.91 10.36 -11.48
N GLY A 183 5.03 10.16 -10.51
CA GLY A 183 3.99 9.13 -10.56
C GLY A 183 4.44 7.77 -10.02
N THR A 184 5.73 7.55 -9.78
CA THR A 184 6.22 6.40 -9.02
C THR A 184 6.26 6.71 -7.52
N ILE A 185 6.24 5.68 -6.67
CA ILE A 185 6.26 5.86 -5.21
C ILE A 185 7.49 6.66 -4.77
N ARG A 186 8.66 6.32 -5.27
CA ARG A 186 9.91 7.02 -4.89
C ARG A 186 10.00 8.41 -5.52
N GLY A 187 9.53 8.58 -6.75
CA GLY A 187 9.48 9.88 -7.42
C GLY A 187 8.56 10.88 -6.73
N ASP A 188 7.46 10.39 -6.14
CA ASP A 188 6.49 11.24 -5.46
C ASP A 188 6.80 11.45 -3.97
N PHE A 189 7.38 10.44 -3.30
CA PHE A 189 7.46 10.43 -1.84
C PHE A 189 8.89 10.43 -1.28
N ALA A 190 9.93 10.32 -2.08
CA ALA A 190 11.30 10.23 -1.58
C ALA A 190 12.24 11.25 -2.26
N ILE A 191 13.34 11.56 -1.56
CA ILE A 191 14.40 12.44 -2.05
C ILE A 191 15.75 11.72 -1.94
N ASP A 192 16.03 11.10 -0.79
CA ASP A 192 17.31 10.46 -0.49
C ASP A 192 17.31 8.96 -0.70
N VAL A 193 18.38 8.41 -1.24
CA VAL A 193 18.58 6.96 -1.48
C VAL A 193 18.46 6.17 -0.17
N GLY A 194 19.01 6.68 0.93
CA GLY A 194 18.96 6.05 2.26
C GLY A 194 17.58 6.13 2.91
N ARG A 195 16.64 6.91 2.38
CA ARG A 195 15.27 7.11 2.86
C ARG A 195 14.30 7.04 1.69
N ASN A 196 14.36 5.91 0.94
CA ASN A 196 13.61 5.72 -0.30
C ASN A 196 12.32 4.91 -0.14
N VAL A 197 11.75 4.95 1.05
CA VAL A 197 10.37 4.62 1.44
C VAL A 197 10.02 3.13 1.36
N CYS A 198 10.45 2.42 0.33
CA CYS A 198 9.99 1.06 0.09
C CYS A 198 11.08 0.15 -0.50
N HIS A 199 10.87 -1.17 -0.32
CA HIS A 199 11.60 -2.26 -0.95
C HIS A 199 10.62 -3.08 -1.78
N GLY A 200 11.10 -3.71 -2.83
CA GLY A 200 10.37 -4.72 -3.60
C GLY A 200 11.31 -5.70 -4.26
N SER A 201 10.88 -6.95 -4.34
CA SER A 201 11.63 -8.04 -4.95
C SER A 201 12.10 -7.68 -6.36
N ASP A 202 13.28 -8.13 -6.73
CA ASP A 202 13.89 -7.86 -8.04
C ASP A 202 13.71 -9.00 -9.05
N SER A 203 13.34 -10.18 -8.57
CA SER A 203 13.04 -11.36 -9.38
C SER A 203 11.94 -12.21 -8.73
N VAL A 204 11.32 -13.09 -9.52
CA VAL A 204 10.31 -14.05 -9.02
C VAL A 204 10.94 -14.99 -7.98
N GLU A 205 12.17 -15.43 -8.21
CA GLU A 205 12.90 -16.29 -7.27
C GLU A 205 13.14 -15.57 -5.93
N ASN A 206 13.62 -14.32 -5.97
CA ASN A 206 13.85 -13.55 -4.75
C ASN A 206 12.52 -13.20 -4.07
N ALA A 207 11.44 -12.96 -4.82
CA ALA A 207 10.12 -12.77 -4.25
C ALA A 207 9.67 -13.99 -3.41
N GLN A 208 9.86 -15.19 -3.91
CA GLN A 208 9.54 -16.43 -3.18
C GLN A 208 10.37 -16.58 -1.90
N LYS A 209 11.69 -16.32 -1.96
CA LYS A 209 12.59 -16.33 -0.80
C LYS A 209 12.18 -15.31 0.25
N GLU A 210 11.92 -14.07 -0.17
CA GLU A 210 11.51 -12.99 0.72
C GLU A 210 10.14 -13.26 1.36
N ILE A 211 9.16 -13.74 0.60
CA ILE A 211 7.86 -14.14 1.12
C ILE A 211 8.01 -15.23 2.18
N ALA A 212 8.78 -16.30 1.89
CA ALA A 212 9.02 -17.39 2.83
C ALA A 212 9.77 -16.93 4.11
N LEU A 213 10.66 -15.93 3.99
CA LEU A 213 11.37 -15.35 5.14
C LEU A 213 10.43 -14.49 6.01
N TRP A 214 9.57 -13.70 5.39
CA TRP A 214 8.75 -12.72 6.11
C TRP A 214 7.41 -13.27 6.59
N PHE A 215 6.82 -14.25 5.90
CA PHE A 215 5.49 -14.78 6.21
C PHE A 215 5.56 -16.26 6.55
N LYS A 216 4.83 -16.63 7.60
CA LYS A 216 4.66 -18.03 8.00
C LYS A 216 3.62 -18.70 7.11
N GLU A 217 3.59 -20.02 7.15
CA GLU A 217 2.53 -20.80 6.52
C GLU A 217 1.14 -20.34 7.02
N GLY A 218 0.21 -20.12 6.08
CA GLY A 218 -1.14 -19.62 6.36
C GLY A 218 -1.27 -18.09 6.49
N GLU A 219 -0.17 -17.32 6.59
CA GLU A 219 -0.25 -15.85 6.62
C GLU A 219 -0.47 -15.24 5.22
N VAL A 220 -0.16 -15.96 4.15
CA VAL A 220 -0.47 -15.56 2.77
C VAL A 220 -1.79 -16.18 2.37
N VAL A 221 -2.83 -15.34 2.21
CA VAL A 221 -4.20 -15.78 1.99
C VAL A 221 -4.46 -16.01 0.50
N SER A 222 -4.92 -17.22 0.16
CA SER A 222 -5.41 -17.53 -1.19
C SER A 222 -6.89 -17.18 -1.28
N TRP A 223 -7.24 -16.20 -2.12
CA TRP A 223 -8.62 -15.79 -2.35
C TRP A 223 -8.81 -15.24 -3.76
N LYS A 224 -10.05 -15.22 -4.24
CA LYS A 224 -10.39 -14.69 -5.57
C LYS A 224 -11.02 -13.31 -5.43
N SER A 225 -10.40 -12.32 -6.06
CA SER A 225 -10.97 -10.97 -6.12
C SER A 225 -12.24 -10.94 -6.96
N ALA A 226 -13.28 -10.27 -6.45
CA ALA A 226 -14.51 -10.00 -7.22
C ALA A 226 -14.22 -9.14 -8.47
N GLN A 227 -13.15 -8.35 -8.45
CA GLN A 227 -12.72 -7.50 -9.56
C GLN A 227 -11.91 -8.24 -10.62
N PHE A 228 -11.59 -9.53 -10.44
CA PHE A 228 -10.71 -10.27 -11.34
C PHE A 228 -11.11 -10.15 -12.82
N ASN A 229 -12.40 -10.32 -13.12
CA ASN A 229 -12.92 -10.25 -14.49
C ASN A 229 -12.99 -8.83 -15.07
N TRP A 230 -12.74 -7.80 -14.25
CA TRP A 230 -12.67 -6.39 -14.65
C TRP A 230 -11.23 -5.92 -14.83
N VAL A 231 -10.28 -6.64 -14.27
CA VAL A 231 -8.83 -6.36 -14.36
C VAL A 231 -8.19 -7.20 -15.47
N TYR A 232 -8.62 -8.46 -15.64
CA TYR A 232 -8.03 -9.40 -16.58
C TYR A 232 -9.03 -9.82 -17.65
N GLU A 233 -8.59 -9.80 -18.90
CA GLU A 233 -9.35 -10.38 -20.00
C GLU A 233 -9.44 -11.91 -19.84
N LYS A 234 -10.55 -12.47 -20.30
CA LYS A 234 -10.67 -13.93 -20.43
C LYS A 234 -9.74 -14.37 -21.55
N ALA A 235 -8.79 -15.25 -21.23
CA ALA A 235 -7.95 -15.91 -22.23
C ALA A 235 -8.74 -16.94 -23.01
#